data_c339a52c40e32a004522597a3d6f68ac
#
_entry.id   c339a52c40e32a004522597a3d6f68ac
#
_cell.length_a   1.000
_cell.length_b   1.000
_cell.length_c   1.000
_cell.angle_alpha   90.00
_cell.angle_beta   90.00
_cell.angle_gamma   90.00
#
_symmetry.space_group_name_H-M   'P 1'
#
loop_
_entity.id
_entity.type
_entity.pdbx_description
1 polymer ?
#
loop_
_entity_poly.entity_id
_entity_poly.type
_entity_poly.pdbx_seq_one_letter_code
_entity_poly.pdbx_strand_id
1 'polypeptide(L)'
;MENTKLIKLLRTFSKEELRDFENFINSPYFNNGAYLVKFFEEIKMFAPKFSGRQFTKEKIFEKLQASAKYNDAYVRKLISNLTKLADEFLVYTSFSGMENEKQLALVQQYRQRGLEKLFAVTEEKFLGNNEPGESDCTYDLYRLYGSAVDYHLDRDYKKVLEYYRKESGIFLKYSVSKLLGMYGDMINASHLYRAEFKMPLLLEILEAAEENDFFADYSLKVTANTLLIDLKQEHEYYVKLKDALKQAPATLNRDTELNAYLALINFGIRKAHNGETKYYTEIGNFYDIMLEKGVLNEGGYLPYYYF
;
A
#
# COMPACT_ATOMS: atom_id res chain seq x y z
N MET A 1 -23.22 -0.73 26.77
CA MET A 1 -22.54 -1.70 25.89
C MET A 1 -22.21 -1.10 24.53
N GLU A 2 -23.17 -0.50 23.86
CA GLU A 2 -23.14 -0.04 22.47
C GLU A 2 -21.98 0.90 22.08
N ASN A 3 -21.53 1.74 23.00
CA ASN A 3 -20.50 2.77 22.77
C ASN A 3 -19.07 2.29 23.05
N THR A 4 -18.85 1.00 23.33
CA THR A 4 -17.51 0.47 23.59
C THR A 4 -16.69 0.37 22.28
N LYS A 5 -15.34 0.44 22.39
CA LYS A 5 -14.43 0.24 21.27
C LYS A 5 -14.72 -1.08 20.54
N LEU A 6 -14.91 -2.15 21.31
CA LEU A 6 -15.25 -3.49 20.79
C LEU A 6 -16.46 -3.43 19.84
N ILE A 7 -17.57 -2.86 20.30
CA ILE A 7 -18.81 -2.85 19.52
C ILE A 7 -18.70 -1.94 18.28
N LYS A 8 -17.99 -0.81 18.39
CA LYS A 8 -17.68 0.02 17.22
C LYS A 8 -16.90 -0.77 16.17
N LEU A 9 -15.93 -1.58 16.61
CA LEU A 9 -15.13 -2.42 15.73
C LEU A 9 -15.98 -3.55 15.12
N LEU A 10 -16.73 -4.32 15.92
CA LEU A 10 -17.55 -5.42 15.42
C LEU A 10 -18.66 -5.00 14.45
N ARG A 11 -19.14 -3.74 14.52
CA ARG A 11 -20.10 -3.18 13.56
C ARG A 11 -19.49 -3.00 12.16
N THR A 12 -18.16 -2.93 12.03
CA THR A 12 -17.47 -2.84 10.74
C THR A 12 -17.27 -4.20 10.08
N PHE A 13 -17.45 -5.29 10.84
CA PHE A 13 -17.22 -6.63 10.33
C PHE A 13 -18.38 -7.08 9.43
N SER A 14 -18.06 -7.66 8.29
CA SER A 14 -19.00 -8.39 7.45
C SER A 14 -19.50 -9.66 8.16
N LYS A 15 -20.51 -10.32 7.57
CA LYS A 15 -20.98 -11.61 8.11
C LYS A 15 -19.90 -12.69 8.06
N GLU A 16 -19.05 -12.66 7.03
CA GLU A 16 -17.94 -13.58 6.86
C GLU A 16 -16.86 -13.30 7.91
N GLU A 17 -16.47 -12.05 8.07
CA GLU A 17 -15.49 -11.66 9.09
C GLU A 17 -15.97 -12.00 10.53
N LEU A 18 -17.25 -11.86 10.83
CA LEU A 18 -17.80 -12.27 12.14
C LEU A 18 -17.70 -13.80 12.35
N ARG A 19 -17.90 -14.60 11.31
CA ARG A 19 -17.72 -16.05 11.34
C ARG A 19 -16.25 -16.43 11.50
N ASP A 20 -15.36 -15.76 10.77
CA ASP A 20 -13.93 -16.04 10.80
C ASP A 20 -13.32 -15.58 12.13
N PHE A 21 -13.80 -14.47 12.68
CA PHE A 21 -13.46 -14.04 14.04
C PHE A 21 -13.92 -15.05 15.11
N GLU A 22 -15.11 -15.64 14.94
CA GLU A 22 -15.56 -16.73 15.82
C GLU A 22 -14.62 -17.95 15.77
N ASN A 23 -14.17 -18.35 14.58
CA ASN A 23 -13.18 -19.42 14.42
C ASN A 23 -11.84 -19.04 15.08
N PHE A 24 -11.43 -17.78 14.92
CA PHE A 24 -10.19 -17.25 15.51
C PHE A 24 -10.22 -17.32 17.04
N ILE A 25 -11.29 -16.86 17.69
CA ILE A 25 -11.42 -16.91 19.15
C ILE A 25 -11.65 -18.32 19.70
N ASN A 26 -12.14 -19.26 18.88
CA ASN A 26 -12.25 -20.67 19.23
C ASN A 26 -10.92 -21.42 19.10
N SER A 27 -9.94 -20.86 18.42
CA SER A 27 -8.63 -21.48 18.26
C SER A 27 -7.84 -21.41 19.58
N PRO A 28 -7.40 -22.55 20.14
CA PRO A 28 -6.60 -22.58 21.36
C PRO A 28 -5.21 -21.93 21.18
N TYR A 29 -4.79 -21.65 19.95
CA TYR A 29 -3.55 -20.94 19.66
C TYR A 29 -3.66 -19.44 19.99
N PHE A 30 -4.81 -18.84 19.70
CA PHE A 30 -5.04 -17.40 19.91
C PHE A 30 -5.75 -17.12 21.25
N ASN A 31 -6.60 -18.03 21.70
CA ASN A 31 -7.40 -17.83 22.91
C ASN A 31 -7.49 -19.09 23.75
N ASN A 32 -6.95 -19.03 24.97
CA ASN A 32 -7.04 -20.12 25.96
C ASN A 32 -8.24 -19.98 26.92
N GLY A 33 -9.09 -18.96 26.71
CA GLY A 33 -10.18 -18.63 27.63
C GLY A 33 -11.56 -18.94 27.07
N ALA A 34 -12.11 -20.09 27.38
CA ALA A 34 -13.47 -20.49 26.99
C ALA A 34 -14.58 -19.46 27.36
N TYR A 35 -14.32 -18.60 28.34
CA TYR A 35 -15.24 -17.53 28.76
C TYR A 35 -15.36 -16.40 27.73
N LEU A 36 -14.32 -16.15 26.91
CA LEU A 36 -14.37 -15.15 25.83
C LEU A 36 -15.21 -15.65 24.66
N VAL A 37 -15.15 -16.95 24.36
CA VAL A 37 -16.00 -17.58 23.35
C VAL A 37 -17.47 -17.39 23.71
N LYS A 38 -17.85 -17.79 24.92
CA LYS A 38 -19.24 -17.62 25.43
C LYS A 38 -19.69 -16.16 25.42
N PHE A 39 -18.77 -15.25 25.79
CA PHE A 39 -19.08 -13.82 25.78
C PHE A 39 -19.32 -13.32 24.35
N PHE A 40 -18.52 -13.76 23.38
CA PHE A 40 -18.73 -13.42 21.98
C PHE A 40 -20.03 -13.99 21.42
N GLU A 41 -20.34 -15.24 21.68
CA GLU A 41 -21.60 -15.88 21.28
C GLU A 41 -22.82 -15.06 21.72
N GLU A 42 -22.83 -14.58 22.98
CA GLU A 42 -23.93 -13.75 23.49
C GLU A 42 -24.03 -12.38 22.80
N ILE A 43 -22.93 -11.73 22.50
CA ILE A 43 -22.95 -10.43 21.82
C ILE A 43 -23.20 -10.55 20.31
N LYS A 44 -22.75 -11.63 19.67
CA LYS A 44 -22.93 -11.90 18.24
C LYS A 44 -24.41 -12.01 17.85
N MET A 45 -25.28 -12.45 18.75
CA MET A 45 -26.74 -12.52 18.51
C MET A 45 -27.36 -11.16 18.18
N PHE A 46 -26.68 -10.05 18.50
CA PHE A 46 -27.14 -8.70 18.21
C PHE A 46 -26.56 -8.11 16.92
N ALA A 47 -25.78 -8.90 16.14
CA ALA A 47 -25.23 -8.49 14.86
C ALA A 47 -26.35 -8.25 13.82
N PRO A 48 -26.15 -7.37 12.83
CA PRO A 48 -25.01 -6.46 12.67
C PRO A 48 -25.14 -5.14 13.48
N LYS A 49 -26.31 -4.85 14.03
CA LYS A 49 -26.58 -3.56 14.69
C LYS A 49 -25.93 -3.42 16.07
N PHE A 50 -25.75 -4.52 16.78
CA PHE A 50 -25.23 -4.55 18.15
C PHE A 50 -25.90 -3.48 19.04
N SER A 51 -27.24 -3.51 19.07
CA SER A 51 -28.06 -2.53 19.77
C SER A 51 -29.36 -3.14 20.26
N GLY A 52 -30.06 -2.43 21.15
CA GLY A 52 -31.38 -2.82 21.64
C GLY A 52 -31.49 -2.89 23.18
N ARG A 53 -32.73 -2.93 23.68
CA ARG A 53 -33.01 -2.91 25.12
C ARG A 53 -32.38 -4.07 25.91
N GLN A 54 -32.09 -5.19 25.26
CA GLN A 54 -31.44 -6.37 25.83
C GLN A 54 -29.92 -6.32 25.71
N PHE A 55 -29.35 -5.39 24.96
CA PHE A 55 -27.92 -5.27 24.73
C PHE A 55 -27.24 -4.37 25.76
N THR A 56 -27.35 -4.76 27.01
CA THR A 56 -26.71 -4.09 28.16
C THR A 56 -25.66 -4.98 28.79
N LYS A 57 -24.74 -4.41 29.55
CA LYS A 57 -23.70 -5.17 30.25
C LYS A 57 -24.29 -6.12 31.27
N GLU A 58 -25.32 -5.66 31.97
CA GLU A 58 -26.02 -6.41 33.03
C GLU A 58 -26.69 -7.65 32.46
N LYS A 59 -27.43 -7.50 31.36
CA LYS A 59 -28.15 -8.60 30.72
C LYS A 59 -27.24 -9.62 30.05
N ILE A 60 -26.14 -9.17 29.43
CA ILE A 60 -25.13 -10.10 28.91
C ILE A 60 -24.45 -10.85 30.04
N PHE A 61 -24.12 -10.17 31.14
CA PHE A 61 -23.54 -10.83 32.31
C PHE A 61 -24.48 -11.87 32.92
N GLU A 62 -25.77 -11.56 33.04
CA GLU A 62 -26.79 -12.49 33.54
C GLU A 62 -26.86 -13.79 32.74
N LYS A 63 -26.74 -13.70 31.41
CA LYS A 63 -26.69 -14.88 30.53
C LYS A 63 -25.42 -15.71 30.71
N LEU A 64 -24.29 -15.05 30.98
CA LEU A 64 -23.01 -15.72 31.19
C LEU A 64 -22.91 -16.39 32.54
N GLN A 65 -23.51 -15.79 33.61
CA GLN A 65 -23.40 -16.20 35.01
C GLN A 65 -24.72 -15.94 35.74
N ALA A 66 -25.74 -16.74 35.42
CA ALA A 66 -27.12 -16.56 35.93
C ALA A 66 -27.24 -16.50 37.47
N SER A 67 -26.32 -17.12 38.23
CA SER A 67 -26.36 -17.20 39.69
C SER A 67 -25.48 -16.17 40.40
N ALA A 68 -24.71 -15.36 39.64
CA ALA A 68 -23.74 -14.45 40.23
C ALA A 68 -24.27 -13.00 40.29
N LYS A 69 -23.88 -12.27 41.33
CA LYS A 69 -24.14 -10.83 41.41
C LYS A 69 -23.37 -10.10 40.31
N TYR A 70 -24.05 -9.16 39.63
CA TYR A 70 -23.43 -8.35 38.56
C TYR A 70 -22.11 -7.72 38.99
N ASN A 71 -21.09 -7.89 38.11
CA ASN A 71 -19.76 -7.37 38.32
C ASN A 71 -19.31 -6.60 37.07
N ASP A 72 -19.39 -5.25 37.09
CA ASP A 72 -19.01 -4.39 35.99
C ASP A 72 -17.52 -4.49 35.66
N ALA A 73 -16.65 -4.67 36.65
CA ALA A 73 -15.20 -4.82 36.41
C ALA A 73 -14.90 -6.09 35.62
N TYR A 74 -15.60 -7.18 35.89
CA TYR A 74 -15.49 -8.42 35.13
C TYR A 74 -15.93 -8.23 33.65
N VAL A 75 -17.09 -7.61 33.45
CA VAL A 75 -17.59 -7.36 32.08
C VAL A 75 -16.63 -6.42 31.28
N ARG A 76 -16.10 -5.39 31.92
CA ARG A 76 -15.08 -4.54 31.31
C ARG A 76 -13.83 -5.33 30.93
N LYS A 77 -13.39 -6.28 31.75
CA LYS A 77 -12.25 -7.16 31.45
C LYS A 77 -12.54 -8.03 30.22
N LEU A 78 -13.76 -8.62 30.16
CA LEU A 78 -14.19 -9.40 28.98
C LEU A 78 -14.15 -8.53 27.69
N ILE A 79 -14.75 -7.34 27.76
CA ILE A 79 -14.74 -6.38 26.63
C ILE A 79 -13.31 -6.05 26.21
N SER A 80 -12.43 -5.75 27.16
CA SER A 80 -11.03 -5.41 26.88
C SER A 80 -10.27 -6.57 26.24
N ASN A 81 -10.42 -7.78 26.77
CA ASN A 81 -9.75 -8.96 26.25
C ASN A 81 -10.27 -9.34 24.86
N LEU A 82 -11.57 -9.28 24.63
CA LEU A 82 -12.14 -9.56 23.31
C LEU A 82 -11.77 -8.46 22.29
N THR A 83 -11.61 -7.21 22.75
CA THR A 83 -11.09 -6.13 21.87
C THR A 83 -9.67 -6.44 21.42
N LYS A 84 -8.80 -6.92 22.30
CA LYS A 84 -7.43 -7.31 21.95
C LYS A 84 -7.41 -8.44 20.92
N LEU A 85 -8.25 -9.47 21.11
CA LEU A 85 -8.38 -10.55 20.13
C LEU A 85 -8.92 -10.04 18.78
N ALA A 86 -9.82 -9.07 18.77
CA ALA A 86 -10.31 -8.48 17.54
C ALA A 86 -9.23 -7.64 16.84
N ASP A 87 -8.42 -6.89 17.60
CA ASP A 87 -7.26 -6.18 17.04
C ASP A 87 -6.24 -7.19 16.44
N GLU A 88 -5.95 -8.32 17.13
CA GLU A 88 -5.08 -9.40 16.63
C GLU A 88 -5.66 -10.09 15.37
N PHE A 89 -6.96 -10.35 15.35
CA PHE A 89 -7.66 -10.91 14.19
C PHE A 89 -7.49 -10.02 12.97
N LEU A 90 -7.67 -8.70 13.10
CA LEU A 90 -7.47 -7.77 11.99
C LEU A 90 -6.03 -7.80 11.46
N VAL A 91 -5.03 -7.86 12.35
CA VAL A 91 -3.61 -7.99 11.96
C VAL A 91 -3.39 -9.30 11.21
N TYR A 92 -3.91 -10.41 11.73
CA TYR A 92 -3.78 -11.72 11.08
C TYR A 92 -4.45 -11.76 9.70
N THR A 93 -5.67 -11.22 9.59
CA THR A 93 -6.40 -11.17 8.32
C THR A 93 -5.69 -10.29 7.30
N SER A 94 -5.22 -9.10 7.72
CA SER A 94 -4.43 -8.22 6.85
C SER A 94 -3.16 -8.91 6.35
N PHE A 95 -2.37 -9.52 7.26
CA PHE A 95 -1.15 -10.23 6.88
C PHE A 95 -1.44 -11.44 5.97
N SER A 96 -2.56 -12.13 6.16
CA SER A 96 -2.96 -13.27 5.33
C SER A 96 -3.18 -12.91 3.86
N GLY A 97 -3.57 -11.67 3.58
CA GLY A 97 -3.72 -11.15 2.22
C GLY A 97 -2.41 -10.67 1.57
N MET A 98 -1.34 -10.48 2.36
CA MET A 98 -0.07 -9.92 1.88
C MET A 98 0.88 -11.04 1.45
N GLU A 99 0.76 -11.51 0.18
CA GLU A 99 1.53 -12.67 -0.29
C GLU A 99 3.04 -12.43 -0.27
N ASN A 100 3.52 -11.27 -0.71
CA ASN A 100 4.94 -10.92 -0.68
C ASN A 100 5.49 -10.89 0.76
N GLU A 101 4.76 -10.30 1.69
CA GLU A 101 5.16 -10.25 3.11
C GLU A 101 5.28 -11.65 3.72
N LYS A 102 4.34 -12.55 3.39
CA LYS A 102 4.40 -13.96 3.85
C LYS A 102 5.63 -14.67 3.30
N GLN A 103 5.92 -14.49 2.01
CA GLN A 103 7.09 -15.11 1.38
C GLN A 103 8.39 -14.54 1.95
N LEU A 104 8.51 -13.23 2.15
CA LEU A 104 9.68 -12.61 2.80
C LEU A 104 9.86 -13.09 4.25
N ALA A 105 8.77 -13.18 5.02
CA ALA A 105 8.82 -13.74 6.37
C ALA A 105 9.31 -15.21 6.35
N LEU A 106 8.86 -15.99 5.37
CA LEU A 106 9.26 -17.38 5.20
C LEU A 106 10.73 -17.50 4.82
N VAL A 107 11.22 -16.67 3.90
CA VAL A 107 12.66 -16.58 3.55
C VAL A 107 13.51 -16.32 4.80
N GLN A 108 13.11 -15.36 5.64
CA GLN A 108 13.81 -15.08 6.90
C GLN A 108 13.81 -16.27 7.86
N GLN A 109 12.67 -16.99 7.98
CA GLN A 109 12.57 -18.16 8.84
C GLN A 109 13.46 -19.31 8.35
N TYR A 110 13.55 -19.53 7.04
CA TYR A 110 14.45 -20.55 6.47
C TYR A 110 15.92 -20.18 6.63
N ARG A 111 16.24 -18.88 6.46
CA ARG A 111 17.57 -18.36 6.74
C ARG A 111 18.02 -18.64 8.19
N GLN A 112 17.19 -18.24 9.16
CA GLN A 112 17.49 -18.40 10.59
C GLN A 112 17.67 -19.87 11.00
N ARG A 113 16.98 -20.79 10.30
CA ARG A 113 17.05 -22.24 10.57
C ARG A 113 18.11 -22.98 9.73
N GLY A 114 18.83 -22.29 8.86
CA GLY A 114 19.82 -22.88 7.97
C GLY A 114 19.24 -23.85 6.92
N LEU A 115 17.99 -23.66 6.52
CA LEU A 115 17.27 -24.53 5.58
C LEU A 115 17.53 -24.12 4.12
N GLU A 116 18.75 -24.39 3.62
CA GLU A 116 19.28 -23.91 2.36
C GLU A 116 18.38 -24.19 1.14
N LYS A 117 17.92 -25.43 0.97
CA LYS A 117 17.08 -25.82 -0.18
C LYS A 117 15.75 -25.09 -0.18
N LEU A 118 15.14 -24.91 1.00
CA LEU A 118 13.86 -24.23 1.14
C LEU A 118 14.02 -22.72 0.94
N PHE A 119 15.13 -22.16 1.42
CA PHE A 119 15.48 -20.75 1.15
C PHE A 119 15.57 -20.50 -0.36
N ALA A 120 16.39 -21.29 -1.08
CA ALA A 120 16.59 -21.12 -2.53
C ALA A 120 15.30 -21.25 -3.34
N VAL A 121 14.47 -22.26 -3.04
CA VAL A 121 13.17 -22.46 -3.74
C VAL A 121 12.20 -21.27 -3.47
N THR A 122 12.18 -20.76 -2.24
CA THR A 122 11.28 -19.64 -1.90
C THR A 122 11.77 -18.33 -2.52
N GLU A 123 13.09 -18.11 -2.56
CA GLU A 123 13.70 -16.98 -3.26
C GLU A 123 13.38 -17.00 -4.77
N GLU A 124 13.59 -18.15 -5.44
CA GLU A 124 13.29 -18.32 -6.86
C GLU A 124 11.80 -18.05 -7.16
N LYS A 125 10.91 -18.59 -6.33
CA LYS A 125 9.47 -18.35 -6.44
C LYS A 125 9.13 -16.87 -6.28
N PHE A 126 9.74 -16.19 -5.31
CA PHE A 126 9.54 -14.76 -5.09
C PHE A 126 9.98 -13.94 -6.30
N LEU A 127 11.19 -14.23 -6.82
CA LEU A 127 11.72 -13.55 -8.01
C LEU A 127 10.88 -13.80 -9.26
N GLY A 128 10.33 -15.01 -9.43
CA GLY A 128 9.44 -15.34 -10.55
C GLY A 128 8.10 -14.62 -10.50
N ASN A 129 7.63 -14.21 -9.33
CA ASN A 129 6.38 -13.49 -9.15
C ASN A 129 6.56 -11.96 -9.14
N ASN A 130 7.79 -11.46 -9.02
CA ASN A 130 8.10 -10.04 -8.85
C ASN A 130 9.21 -9.65 -9.84
N GLU A 131 8.85 -9.34 -11.07
CA GLU A 131 9.83 -8.91 -12.08
C GLU A 131 10.41 -7.53 -11.73
N PRO A 132 11.75 -7.34 -11.91
CA PRO A 132 12.38 -6.04 -11.75
C PRO A 132 11.87 -5.07 -12.81
N GLY A 133 11.04 -4.15 -12.45
CA GLY A 133 10.44 -3.16 -13.36
C GLY A 133 9.05 -2.69 -12.91
N GLU A 134 8.38 -3.46 -12.07
CA GLU A 134 7.17 -3.01 -11.39
C GLU A 134 7.56 -2.19 -10.15
N SER A 135 7.16 -0.93 -10.11
CA SER A 135 7.54 0.00 -9.02
C SER A 135 7.11 -0.49 -7.63
N ASP A 136 6.03 -1.27 -7.56
CA ASP A 136 5.45 -1.71 -6.29
C ASP A 136 6.25 -2.83 -5.62
N CYS A 137 7.06 -3.59 -6.38
CA CYS A 137 7.86 -4.68 -5.81
C CYS A 137 9.32 -4.31 -5.48
N THR A 138 9.79 -3.09 -5.81
CA THR A 138 11.20 -2.71 -5.63
C THR A 138 11.65 -2.75 -4.16
N TYR A 139 10.78 -2.35 -3.23
CA TYR A 139 11.08 -2.43 -1.80
C TYR A 139 11.18 -3.88 -1.30
N ASP A 140 10.31 -4.74 -1.78
CA ASP A 140 10.29 -6.16 -1.42
C ASP A 140 11.51 -6.89 -1.98
N LEU A 141 11.93 -6.56 -3.21
CA LEU A 141 13.17 -7.06 -3.80
C LEU A 141 14.41 -6.60 -3.03
N TYR A 142 14.45 -5.35 -2.58
CA TYR A 142 15.50 -4.87 -1.69
C TYR A 142 15.61 -5.72 -0.42
N ARG A 143 14.47 -5.98 0.24
CA ARG A 143 14.42 -6.82 1.45
C ARG A 143 14.84 -8.26 1.19
N LEU A 144 14.44 -8.82 0.05
CA LEU A 144 14.86 -10.16 -0.36
C LEU A 144 16.38 -10.23 -0.55
N TYR A 145 16.96 -9.31 -1.32
CA TYR A 145 18.41 -9.31 -1.59
C TYR A 145 19.21 -9.09 -0.32
N GLY A 146 18.78 -8.22 0.60
CA GLY A 146 19.42 -8.08 1.91
C GLY A 146 19.38 -9.38 2.72
N SER A 147 18.26 -10.12 2.69
CA SER A 147 18.17 -11.44 3.32
C SER A 147 19.10 -12.47 2.67
N ALA A 148 19.30 -12.39 1.35
CA ALA A 148 20.22 -13.27 0.63
C ALA A 148 21.69 -12.92 0.93
N VAL A 149 22.04 -11.63 1.04
CA VAL A 149 23.36 -11.18 1.52
C VAL A 149 23.67 -11.80 2.87
N ASP A 150 22.80 -11.61 3.85
CA ASP A 150 22.95 -12.16 5.20
C ASP A 150 23.07 -13.70 5.21
N TYR A 151 22.31 -14.37 4.34
CA TYR A 151 22.34 -15.82 4.25
C TYR A 151 23.68 -16.34 3.73
N HIS A 152 24.26 -15.68 2.72
CA HIS A 152 25.48 -16.12 2.07
C HIS A 152 26.77 -15.59 2.72
N LEU A 153 26.69 -14.65 3.67
CA LEU A 153 27.84 -13.95 4.23
C LEU A 153 28.93 -14.90 4.75
N ASP A 154 28.55 -15.98 5.44
CA ASP A 154 29.47 -16.98 5.99
C ASP A 154 29.55 -18.26 5.15
N ARG A 155 28.95 -18.31 3.96
CA ARG A 155 28.80 -19.51 3.13
C ARG A 155 29.46 -19.41 1.76
N ASP A 156 29.13 -18.33 1.03
CA ASP A 156 29.57 -18.11 -0.35
C ASP A 156 29.78 -16.64 -0.65
N TYR A 157 31.00 -16.17 -0.44
CA TYR A 157 31.34 -14.76 -0.64
C TYR A 157 31.16 -14.27 -2.08
N LYS A 158 31.23 -15.14 -3.09
CA LYS A 158 30.96 -14.75 -4.48
C LYS A 158 29.50 -14.36 -4.67
N LYS A 159 28.60 -15.12 -4.09
CA LYS A 159 27.16 -14.78 -4.07
C LYS A 159 26.90 -13.49 -3.30
N VAL A 160 27.57 -13.27 -2.18
CA VAL A 160 27.46 -12.01 -1.42
C VAL A 160 27.75 -10.80 -2.32
N LEU A 161 28.82 -10.83 -3.09
CA LEU A 161 29.17 -9.73 -4.00
C LEU A 161 28.12 -9.51 -5.11
N GLU A 162 27.51 -10.59 -5.59
CA GLU A 162 26.42 -10.49 -6.55
C GLU A 162 25.18 -9.85 -5.93
N TYR A 163 24.78 -10.30 -4.74
CA TYR A 163 23.61 -9.75 -4.04
C TYR A 163 23.82 -8.31 -3.58
N TYR A 164 25.02 -7.90 -3.16
CA TYR A 164 25.31 -6.48 -2.87
C TYR A 164 25.05 -5.57 -4.07
N ARG A 165 25.43 -6.01 -5.29
CA ARG A 165 25.16 -5.24 -6.50
C ARG A 165 23.66 -5.13 -6.78
N LYS A 166 22.92 -6.24 -6.64
CA LYS A 166 21.47 -6.27 -6.81
C LYS A 166 20.76 -5.41 -5.76
N GLU A 167 21.12 -5.57 -4.49
CA GLU A 167 20.56 -4.86 -3.36
C GLU A 167 20.78 -3.35 -3.49
N SER A 168 22.02 -2.90 -3.73
CA SER A 168 22.32 -1.48 -3.87
C SER A 168 21.63 -0.84 -5.07
N GLY A 169 21.57 -1.56 -6.21
CA GLY A 169 20.88 -1.07 -7.40
C GLY A 169 19.38 -0.91 -7.20
N ILE A 170 18.72 -1.92 -6.63
CA ILE A 170 17.27 -1.85 -6.39
C ILE A 170 16.92 -0.85 -5.29
N PHE A 171 17.76 -0.72 -4.25
CA PHE A 171 17.57 0.28 -3.19
C PHE A 171 17.66 1.71 -3.73
N LEU A 172 18.62 1.98 -4.61
CA LEU A 172 18.74 3.29 -5.24
C LEU A 172 17.50 3.61 -6.08
N LYS A 173 17.04 2.66 -6.91
CA LYS A 173 15.81 2.83 -7.70
C LYS A 173 14.60 3.11 -6.82
N TYR A 174 14.39 2.31 -5.79
CA TYR A 174 13.31 2.49 -4.83
C TYR A 174 13.37 3.87 -4.16
N SER A 175 14.55 4.26 -3.65
CA SER A 175 14.72 5.51 -2.93
C SER A 175 14.46 6.72 -3.82
N VAL A 176 14.98 6.71 -5.04
CA VAL A 176 14.78 7.80 -6.01
C VAL A 176 13.31 7.87 -6.43
N SER A 177 12.69 6.76 -6.82
CA SER A 177 11.27 6.72 -7.19
C SER A 177 10.38 7.26 -6.07
N LYS A 178 10.63 6.81 -4.83
CA LYS A 178 9.85 7.24 -3.68
C LYS A 178 10.02 8.73 -3.39
N LEU A 179 11.26 9.22 -3.48
CA LEU A 179 11.57 10.63 -3.24
C LEU A 179 10.94 11.53 -4.30
N LEU A 180 11.04 11.18 -5.58
CA LEU A 180 10.43 11.93 -6.67
C LEU A 180 8.89 11.93 -6.55
N GLY A 181 8.27 10.80 -6.18
CA GLY A 181 6.83 10.77 -5.90
C GLY A 181 6.42 11.74 -4.80
N MET A 182 7.16 11.73 -3.66
CA MET A 182 6.91 12.67 -2.56
C MET A 182 7.09 14.14 -2.99
N TYR A 183 8.08 14.43 -3.83
CA TYR A 183 8.28 15.79 -4.35
C TYR A 183 7.15 16.21 -5.30
N GLY A 184 6.59 15.29 -6.09
CA GLY A 184 5.38 15.52 -6.87
C GLY A 184 4.19 15.93 -5.99
N ASP A 185 3.95 15.19 -4.91
CA ASP A 185 2.92 15.53 -3.93
C ASP A 185 3.14 16.90 -3.28
N MET A 186 4.40 17.23 -2.94
CA MET A 186 4.75 18.54 -2.38
C MET A 186 4.52 19.68 -3.38
N ILE A 187 4.88 19.49 -4.65
CA ILE A 187 4.63 20.48 -5.71
C ILE A 187 3.12 20.70 -5.88
N ASN A 188 2.33 19.62 -5.94
CA ASN A 188 0.87 19.70 -6.01
C ASN A 188 0.29 20.44 -4.79
N ALA A 189 0.74 20.11 -3.60
CA ALA A 189 0.32 20.77 -2.37
C ALA A 189 0.70 22.26 -2.34
N SER A 190 1.89 22.61 -2.87
CA SER A 190 2.31 24.03 -3.00
C SER A 190 1.34 24.81 -3.87
N HIS A 191 0.90 24.24 -4.98
CA HIS A 191 -0.05 24.87 -5.88
C HIS A 191 -1.44 25.02 -5.25
N LEU A 192 -1.93 23.99 -4.56
CA LEU A 192 -3.27 23.97 -3.98
C LEU A 192 -3.38 24.81 -2.69
N TYR A 193 -2.38 24.73 -1.82
CA TYR A 193 -2.43 25.28 -0.46
C TYR A 193 -1.49 26.46 -0.23
N ARG A 194 -0.74 26.91 -1.28
CA ARG A 194 0.29 27.94 -1.19
C ARG A 194 1.32 27.66 -0.10
N ALA A 195 1.64 26.36 0.09
CA ALA A 195 2.64 25.92 1.05
C ALA A 195 4.03 25.95 0.41
N GLU A 196 5.05 26.28 1.20
CA GLU A 196 6.45 26.25 0.76
C GLU A 196 7.12 24.98 1.30
N PHE A 197 7.77 24.23 0.41
CA PHE A 197 8.52 23.03 0.75
C PHE A 197 9.97 23.14 0.33
N LYS A 198 10.87 22.60 1.15
CA LYS A 198 12.25 22.39 0.76
C LYS A 198 12.35 21.00 0.10
N MET A 199 12.89 20.95 -1.10
CA MET A 199 13.07 19.72 -1.88
C MET A 199 14.58 19.56 -2.20
N PRO A 200 15.38 19.14 -1.18
CA PRO A 200 16.82 18.99 -1.38
C PRO A 200 17.13 17.92 -2.40
N LEU A 201 18.20 18.11 -3.20
CA LEU A 201 18.68 17.22 -4.25
C LEU A 201 17.70 17.00 -5.42
N LEU A 202 16.57 17.72 -5.50
CA LEU A 202 15.58 17.51 -6.55
C LEU A 202 16.18 17.71 -7.94
N LEU A 203 16.86 18.84 -8.16
CA LEU A 203 17.43 19.16 -9.48
C LEU A 203 18.54 18.19 -9.86
N GLU A 204 19.43 17.86 -8.92
CA GLU A 204 20.52 16.93 -9.12
C GLU A 204 20.02 15.51 -9.45
N ILE A 205 18.93 15.06 -8.83
CA ILE A 205 18.31 13.77 -9.13
C ILE A 205 17.66 13.81 -10.52
N LEU A 206 16.98 14.89 -10.87
CA LEU A 206 16.35 15.02 -12.19
C LEU A 206 17.39 15.07 -13.32
N GLU A 207 18.49 15.79 -13.15
CA GLU A 207 19.62 15.82 -14.08
C GLU A 207 20.26 14.43 -14.21
N ALA A 208 20.53 13.75 -13.09
CA ALA A 208 21.05 12.39 -13.10
C ALA A 208 20.08 11.39 -13.77
N ALA A 209 18.77 11.57 -13.65
CA ALA A 209 17.78 10.73 -14.30
C ALA A 209 17.72 10.92 -15.83
N GLU A 210 18.06 12.13 -16.34
CA GLU A 210 18.16 12.38 -17.77
C GLU A 210 19.45 11.81 -18.39
N GLU A 211 20.57 11.88 -17.66
CA GLU A 211 21.91 11.59 -18.21
C GLU A 211 22.38 10.14 -17.99
N ASN A 212 21.77 9.41 -17.06
CA ASN A 212 22.30 8.12 -16.60
C ASN A 212 21.42 6.94 -17.03
N ASP A 213 21.97 6.00 -17.80
CA ASP A 213 21.31 4.75 -18.20
C ASP A 213 20.82 3.89 -17.04
N PHE A 214 21.41 4.06 -15.85
CA PHE A 214 20.95 3.38 -14.64
C PHE A 214 19.49 3.73 -14.29
N PHE A 215 19.04 4.93 -14.63
CA PHE A 215 17.66 5.39 -14.49
C PHE A 215 16.83 5.16 -15.77
N ALA A 216 17.25 4.25 -16.65
CA ALA A 216 16.52 3.90 -17.87
C ALA A 216 15.16 3.23 -17.62
N ASP A 217 14.74 3.14 -16.36
CA ASP A 217 13.42 2.69 -15.94
C ASP A 217 12.33 3.65 -16.44
N TYR A 218 11.33 3.09 -17.13
CA TYR A 218 10.26 3.87 -17.73
C TYR A 218 9.46 4.69 -16.72
N SER A 219 9.15 4.10 -15.56
CA SER A 219 8.40 4.76 -14.49
C SER A 219 9.16 5.97 -13.98
N LEU A 220 10.48 5.84 -13.76
CA LEU A 220 11.35 6.94 -13.35
C LEU A 220 11.43 8.04 -14.39
N LYS A 221 11.58 7.68 -15.69
CA LYS A 221 11.59 8.67 -16.77
C LYS A 221 10.29 9.45 -16.86
N VAL A 222 9.14 8.77 -16.75
CA VAL A 222 7.84 9.43 -16.76
C VAL A 222 7.70 10.35 -15.55
N THR A 223 8.05 9.89 -14.35
CA THR A 223 7.98 10.71 -13.13
C THR A 223 8.92 11.93 -13.20
N ALA A 224 10.16 11.76 -13.65
CA ALA A 224 11.11 12.86 -13.79
C ALA A 224 10.62 13.91 -14.79
N ASN A 225 10.14 13.49 -15.96
CA ASN A 225 9.59 14.42 -16.97
C ASN A 225 8.31 15.12 -16.49
N THR A 226 7.48 14.43 -15.67
CA THR A 226 6.31 15.02 -15.03
C THR A 226 6.71 16.16 -14.08
N LEU A 227 7.74 15.97 -13.27
CA LEU A 227 8.24 17.02 -12.38
C LEU A 227 8.93 18.16 -13.16
N LEU A 228 9.69 17.83 -14.19
CA LEU A 228 10.37 18.84 -15.04
C LEU A 228 9.38 19.75 -15.76
N ILE A 229 8.28 19.23 -16.30
CA ILE A 229 7.25 20.06 -16.96
C ILE A 229 6.59 21.02 -15.97
N ASP A 230 6.39 20.60 -14.72
CA ASP A 230 5.81 21.45 -13.67
C ASP A 230 6.79 22.52 -13.17
N LEU A 231 8.08 22.18 -13.06
CA LEU A 231 9.13 23.09 -12.58
C LEU A 231 9.60 24.09 -13.64
N LYS A 232 9.87 23.62 -14.86
CA LYS A 232 10.49 24.41 -15.94
C LYS A 232 9.48 25.10 -16.83
N GLN A 233 8.26 24.57 -16.99
CA GLN A 233 7.20 25.10 -17.86
C GLN A 233 7.63 25.26 -19.33
N GLU A 234 8.61 24.47 -19.79
CA GLU A 234 9.19 24.51 -21.14
C GLU A 234 8.54 23.48 -22.06
N HIS A 235 8.38 23.84 -23.33
CA HIS A 235 7.75 22.97 -24.34
C HIS A 235 8.55 21.69 -24.61
N GLU A 236 9.86 21.71 -24.40
CA GLU A 236 10.72 20.53 -24.54
C GLU A 236 10.28 19.38 -23.62
N TYR A 237 10.03 19.67 -22.35
CA TYR A 237 9.58 18.65 -21.37
C TYR A 237 8.17 18.15 -21.65
N TYR A 238 7.30 19.00 -22.21
CA TYR A 238 5.99 18.57 -22.68
C TYR A 238 6.10 17.52 -23.79
N VAL A 239 6.99 17.72 -24.77
CA VAL A 239 7.22 16.76 -25.85
C VAL A 239 7.86 15.48 -25.31
N LYS A 240 8.90 15.58 -24.46
CA LYS A 240 9.56 14.44 -23.84
C LYS A 240 8.57 13.57 -23.05
N LEU A 241 7.70 14.18 -22.23
CA LEU A 241 6.70 13.45 -21.45
C LEU A 241 5.67 12.76 -22.34
N LYS A 242 5.17 13.47 -23.36
CA LYS A 242 4.21 12.93 -24.34
C LYS A 242 4.79 11.73 -25.08
N ASP A 243 6.06 11.77 -25.48
CA ASP A 243 6.72 10.67 -26.18
C ASP A 243 7.06 9.51 -25.21
N ALA A 244 7.43 9.80 -23.98
CA ALA A 244 7.59 8.78 -22.95
C ALA A 244 6.28 8.01 -22.71
N LEU A 245 5.13 8.69 -22.59
CA LEU A 245 3.83 8.04 -22.40
C LEU A 245 3.39 7.17 -23.58
N LYS A 246 3.71 7.56 -24.82
CA LYS A 246 3.42 6.74 -26.02
C LYS A 246 4.20 5.41 -26.05
N GLN A 247 5.39 5.41 -25.47
CA GLN A 247 6.28 4.25 -25.43
C GLN A 247 6.17 3.47 -24.12
N ALA A 248 5.34 3.94 -23.18
CA ALA A 248 5.19 3.33 -21.87
C ALA A 248 4.62 1.91 -21.99
N PRO A 249 5.18 0.93 -21.24
CA PRO A 249 4.64 -0.41 -21.19
C PRO A 249 3.25 -0.39 -20.53
N ALA A 250 2.43 -1.38 -20.85
CA ALA A 250 1.10 -1.53 -20.24
C ALA A 250 1.14 -1.74 -18.70
N THR A 251 2.33 -2.06 -18.17
CA THR A 251 2.60 -2.26 -16.73
C THR A 251 2.95 -0.97 -15.99
N LEU A 252 2.91 0.21 -16.65
CA LEU A 252 3.15 1.47 -15.96
C LEU A 252 2.11 1.67 -14.86
N ASN A 253 2.57 2.01 -13.65
CA ASN A 253 1.69 2.24 -12.52
C ASN A 253 0.64 3.32 -12.87
N ARG A 254 -0.63 3.03 -12.54
CA ARG A 254 -1.79 3.90 -12.84
C ARG A 254 -1.60 5.32 -12.33
N ASP A 255 -1.12 5.48 -11.10
CA ASP A 255 -0.97 6.81 -10.49
C ASP A 255 0.16 7.62 -11.16
N THR A 256 1.24 6.95 -11.56
CA THR A 256 2.31 7.57 -12.38
C THR A 256 1.76 8.03 -13.72
N GLU A 257 0.98 7.21 -14.40
CA GLU A 257 0.37 7.54 -15.68
C GLU A 257 -0.65 8.69 -15.55
N LEU A 258 -1.50 8.64 -14.52
CA LEU A 258 -2.47 9.69 -14.21
C LEU A 258 -1.79 11.04 -13.96
N ASN A 259 -0.78 11.08 -13.10
CA ASN A 259 -0.04 12.30 -12.79
C ASN A 259 0.63 12.89 -14.03
N ALA A 260 1.17 12.04 -14.91
CA ALA A 260 1.78 12.48 -16.15
C ALA A 260 0.78 13.11 -17.12
N TYR A 261 -0.41 12.51 -17.31
CA TYR A 261 -1.46 13.13 -18.13
C TYR A 261 -1.98 14.43 -17.51
N LEU A 262 -2.16 14.49 -16.20
CA LEU A 262 -2.57 15.72 -15.53
C LEU A 262 -1.54 16.84 -15.69
N ALA A 263 -0.25 16.55 -15.64
CA ALA A 263 0.81 17.53 -15.90
C ALA A 263 0.76 18.06 -17.35
N LEU A 264 0.55 17.18 -18.35
CA LEU A 264 0.36 17.57 -19.75
C LEU A 264 -0.88 18.46 -19.93
N ILE A 265 -1.98 18.10 -19.32
CA ILE A 265 -3.24 18.86 -19.34
C ILE A 265 -3.02 20.25 -18.71
N ASN A 266 -2.43 20.31 -17.51
CA ASN A 266 -2.15 21.57 -16.82
C ASN A 266 -1.23 22.48 -17.63
N PHE A 267 -0.21 21.93 -18.27
CA PHE A 267 0.65 22.68 -19.21
C PHE A 267 -0.17 23.21 -20.39
N GLY A 268 -0.99 22.36 -21.01
CA GLY A 268 -1.88 22.73 -22.11
C GLY A 268 -2.85 23.84 -21.75
N ILE A 269 -3.48 23.77 -20.57
CA ILE A 269 -4.39 24.82 -20.05
C ILE A 269 -3.66 26.16 -19.95
N ARG A 270 -2.46 26.18 -19.36
CA ARG A 270 -1.65 27.41 -19.27
C ARG A 270 -1.33 28.01 -20.64
N LYS A 271 -0.97 27.17 -21.61
CA LYS A 271 -0.67 27.58 -22.98
C LYS A 271 -1.93 28.09 -23.71
N ALA A 272 -3.05 27.41 -23.56
CA ALA A 272 -4.32 27.82 -24.13
C ALA A 272 -4.80 29.20 -23.60
N HIS A 273 -4.65 29.44 -22.29
CA HIS A 273 -4.92 30.75 -21.69
C HIS A 273 -4.03 31.86 -22.24
N ASN A 274 -2.81 31.52 -22.68
CA ASN A 274 -1.89 32.45 -23.32
C ASN A 274 -2.16 32.62 -24.86
N GLY A 275 -3.27 32.06 -25.35
CA GLY A 275 -3.70 32.23 -26.75
C GLY A 275 -3.30 31.10 -27.71
N GLU A 276 -2.63 30.07 -27.24
CA GLU A 276 -2.23 28.90 -28.06
C GLU A 276 -3.39 27.87 -28.14
N THR A 277 -4.41 28.16 -28.96
CA THR A 277 -5.68 27.41 -29.03
C THR A 277 -5.55 25.95 -29.44
N LYS A 278 -4.43 25.54 -30.09
CA LYS A 278 -4.15 24.15 -30.46
C LYS A 278 -4.18 23.20 -29.25
N TYR A 279 -3.85 23.69 -28.06
CA TYR A 279 -3.82 22.85 -26.86
C TYR A 279 -5.20 22.40 -26.37
N TYR A 280 -6.31 23.09 -26.74
CA TYR A 280 -7.65 22.61 -26.39
C TYR A 280 -7.95 21.24 -26.99
N THR A 281 -7.55 21.01 -28.25
CA THR A 281 -7.71 19.70 -28.90
C THR A 281 -6.82 18.64 -28.24
N GLU A 282 -5.58 18.99 -27.88
CA GLU A 282 -4.66 18.05 -27.23
C GLU A 282 -5.17 17.66 -25.82
N ILE A 283 -5.71 18.60 -25.05
CA ILE A 283 -6.33 18.34 -23.74
C ILE A 283 -7.50 17.35 -23.88
N GLY A 284 -8.39 17.58 -24.85
CA GLY A 284 -9.50 16.64 -25.13
C GLY A 284 -9.00 15.23 -25.44
N ASN A 285 -7.99 15.11 -26.31
CA ASN A 285 -7.39 13.82 -26.62
C ASN A 285 -6.77 13.10 -25.40
N PHE A 286 -6.18 13.84 -24.46
CA PHE A 286 -5.64 13.21 -23.25
C PHE A 286 -6.75 12.67 -22.35
N TYR A 287 -7.88 13.38 -22.20
CA TYR A 287 -9.03 12.87 -21.46
C TYR A 287 -9.60 11.61 -22.12
N ASP A 288 -9.72 11.60 -23.45
CA ASP A 288 -10.20 10.43 -24.19
C ASP A 288 -9.28 9.22 -23.96
N ILE A 289 -7.96 9.40 -24.05
CA ILE A 289 -6.97 8.34 -23.78
C ILE A 289 -7.08 7.83 -22.33
N MET A 290 -7.21 8.72 -21.35
CA MET A 290 -7.34 8.34 -19.95
C MET A 290 -8.63 7.56 -19.68
N LEU A 291 -9.73 7.90 -20.35
CA LEU A 291 -11.00 7.18 -20.28
C LEU A 291 -10.88 5.79 -20.90
N GLU A 292 -10.33 5.69 -22.11
CA GLU A 292 -10.12 4.41 -22.82
C GLU A 292 -9.22 3.45 -22.02
N LYS A 293 -8.16 3.96 -21.42
CA LYS A 293 -7.24 3.16 -20.58
C LYS A 293 -7.78 2.88 -19.18
N GLY A 294 -8.89 3.50 -18.78
CA GLY A 294 -9.45 3.37 -17.43
C GLY A 294 -8.58 4.01 -16.33
N VAL A 295 -7.64 4.89 -16.70
CA VAL A 295 -6.72 5.55 -15.74
C VAL A 295 -7.47 6.42 -14.75
N LEU A 296 -8.62 6.99 -15.15
CA LEU A 296 -9.49 7.80 -14.30
C LEU A 296 -10.36 6.98 -13.35
N ASN A 297 -10.45 5.65 -13.53
CA ASN A 297 -11.35 4.81 -12.74
C ASN A 297 -10.73 4.44 -11.39
N GLU A 298 -11.42 4.75 -10.31
CA GLU A 298 -11.08 4.32 -8.96
C GLU A 298 -12.10 3.28 -8.48
N GLY A 299 -11.66 2.03 -8.24
CA GLY A 299 -12.58 0.95 -7.85
C GLY A 299 -13.71 0.65 -8.84
N GLY A 300 -13.52 0.96 -10.14
CA GLY A 300 -14.53 0.76 -11.19
C GLY A 300 -15.47 1.95 -11.40
N TYR A 301 -15.24 3.07 -10.70
CA TYR A 301 -16.03 4.31 -10.83
C TYR A 301 -15.13 5.49 -11.15
N LEU A 302 -15.67 6.47 -11.93
CA LEU A 302 -15.05 7.77 -12.16
C LEU A 302 -15.23 8.63 -10.90
N PRO A 303 -14.14 9.05 -10.22
CA PRO A 303 -14.27 9.94 -9.07
C PRO A 303 -14.84 11.30 -9.46
N TYR A 304 -15.74 11.82 -8.63
CA TYR A 304 -16.45 13.10 -8.87
C TYR A 304 -15.51 14.31 -9.04
N TYR A 305 -14.30 14.28 -8.46
CA TYR A 305 -13.36 15.40 -8.50
C TYR A 305 -12.56 15.54 -9.82
N TYR A 306 -12.83 14.68 -10.82
CA TYR A 306 -12.27 14.84 -12.18
C TYR A 306 -13.22 15.59 -13.14
N PHE A 307 -14.37 16.03 -12.66
CA PHE A 307 -15.32 16.87 -13.37
C PHE A 307 -15.33 18.27 -12.77
#